data_abd130340e28edb99131dddfb2c1cd44
#
_entry.id   abd130340e28edb99131dddfb2c1cd44
#
_cell.length_a   1.000
_cell.length_b   1.000
_cell.length_c   1.000
_cell.angle_alpha   90.00
_cell.angle_beta   90.00
_cell.angle_gamma   90.00
#
_symmetry.space_group_name_H-M   'P 1'
#
loop_
_entity.id
_entity.type
_entity.pdbx_description
1 polymer ?
#
loop_
_entity_poly.entity_id
_entity_poly.type
_entity_poly.pdbx_seq_one_letter_code
_entity_poly.pdbx_strand_id
1 'polypeptide(L)'
;MEYLGNTELLNVPKTAFLASSTIQPDMVLKCYDWATQMAKERQCVVSGFSSHLESEVLHFLAKGKQPIILVLAREMYKQIPAELQPLLDDNRLLIISVSKAVRQSKATARSRNKYICEMADKILFVGVTEKSSLYQLKEEFKEKSIKYE
;
A
#
# COMPACT_ATOMS: atom_id res chain seq x y z
N MET A 1 -16.94 6.54 -2.38
CA MET A 1 -15.85 5.73 -1.80
C MET A 1 -16.45 4.57 -1.02
N GLU A 2 -15.95 3.39 -1.23
CA GLU A 2 -16.48 2.19 -0.58
C GLU A 2 -15.45 1.55 0.33
N TYR A 3 -15.93 0.95 1.43
CA TYR A 3 -15.10 0.30 2.44
C TYR A 3 -15.57 -1.13 2.68
N LEU A 4 -14.62 -2.04 2.85
CA LEU A 4 -14.91 -3.43 3.19
C LEU A 4 -13.87 -3.91 4.20
N GLY A 5 -14.33 -4.44 5.33
CA GLY A 5 -13.45 -4.95 6.37
C GLY A 5 -13.43 -4.07 7.61
N ASN A 6 -12.27 -4.02 8.27
CA ASN A 6 -12.14 -3.36 9.57
C ASN A 6 -11.92 -1.86 9.44
N THR A 7 -13.00 -1.07 9.53
CA THR A 7 -12.93 0.39 9.40
C THR A 7 -12.22 1.08 10.58
N GLU A 8 -12.00 0.39 11.69
CA GLU A 8 -11.24 0.95 12.81
C GLU A 8 -9.79 1.24 12.43
N LEU A 9 -9.29 0.57 11.36
CA LEU A 9 -7.93 0.81 10.89
C LEU A 9 -7.74 2.22 10.33
N LEU A 10 -8.82 2.95 10.06
CA LEU A 10 -8.72 4.36 9.66
C LEU A 10 -8.17 5.23 10.80
N ASN A 11 -8.28 4.77 12.04
CA ASN A 11 -7.92 5.53 13.23
C ASN A 11 -6.56 5.18 13.83
N VAL A 12 -5.84 4.20 13.27
CA VAL A 12 -4.52 3.83 13.78
C VAL A 12 -3.42 4.52 12.96
N PRO A 13 -2.21 4.69 13.54
CA PRO A 13 -1.08 5.21 12.76
C PRO A 13 -0.75 4.29 11.59
N LYS A 14 -0.42 4.87 10.43
CA LYS A 14 -0.22 4.12 9.20
C LYS A 14 1.05 4.52 8.49
N THR A 15 1.74 3.54 7.93
CA THR A 15 2.88 3.77 7.06
C THR A 15 2.51 3.29 5.66
N ALA A 16 2.64 4.18 4.68
CA ALA A 16 2.36 3.83 3.28
C ALA A 16 3.60 3.23 2.63
N PHE A 17 3.37 2.28 1.73
CA PHE A 17 4.42 1.69 0.91
C PHE A 17 4.09 1.94 -0.56
N LEU A 18 4.92 2.74 -1.24
CA LEU A 18 4.72 3.08 -2.65
C LEU A 18 6.00 2.81 -3.42
N ALA A 19 5.96 1.84 -4.32
CA ALA A 19 7.12 1.41 -5.10
C ALA A 19 6.92 1.68 -6.58
N SER A 20 7.98 2.16 -7.22
CA SER A 20 8.02 2.35 -8.67
C SER A 20 7.94 1.00 -9.37
N SER A 21 7.58 1.01 -10.66
CA SER A 21 7.50 -0.21 -11.46
C SER A 21 8.88 -0.83 -11.75
N THR A 22 9.93 -0.02 -11.69
CA THR A 22 11.31 -0.46 -11.96
C THR A 22 12.15 -0.32 -10.70
N ILE A 23 12.59 -1.45 -10.14
CA ILE A 23 13.32 -1.47 -8.87
C ILE A 23 14.62 -2.26 -9.04
N GLN A 24 15.71 -1.72 -8.48
CA GLN A 24 17.00 -2.42 -8.47
C GLN A 24 16.94 -3.64 -7.54
N PRO A 25 17.62 -4.75 -7.92
CA PRO A 25 17.54 -6.00 -7.12
C PRO A 25 17.92 -5.86 -5.66
N ASP A 26 18.90 -5.02 -5.32
CA ASP A 26 19.32 -4.80 -3.93
C ASP A 26 18.21 -4.12 -3.12
N MET A 27 17.45 -3.24 -3.74
CA MET A 27 16.31 -2.60 -3.09
C MET A 27 15.16 -3.57 -2.83
N VAL A 28 15.00 -4.58 -3.69
CA VAL A 28 13.97 -5.60 -3.51
C VAL A 28 14.17 -6.33 -2.19
N LEU A 29 15.40 -6.76 -1.92
CA LEU A 29 15.72 -7.46 -0.66
C LEU A 29 15.49 -6.56 0.55
N LYS A 30 15.87 -5.29 0.46
CA LYS A 30 15.64 -4.32 1.54
C LYS A 30 14.15 -4.16 1.83
N CYS A 31 13.31 -4.19 0.80
CA CYS A 31 11.86 -4.08 0.97
C CYS A 31 11.29 -5.31 1.66
N TYR A 32 11.80 -6.49 1.36
CA TYR A 32 11.37 -7.71 2.05
C TYR A 32 11.76 -7.66 3.54
N ASP A 33 12.96 -7.17 3.85
CA ASP A 33 13.39 -6.99 5.23
C ASP A 33 12.52 -5.98 5.95
N TRP A 34 12.19 -4.87 5.27
CA TRP A 34 11.31 -3.85 5.81
C TRP A 34 9.93 -4.43 6.12
N ALA A 35 9.36 -5.21 5.18
CA ALA A 35 8.04 -5.82 5.37
C ALA A 35 8.05 -6.77 6.58
N THR A 36 9.12 -7.56 6.72
CA THR A 36 9.30 -8.46 7.85
C THR A 36 9.36 -7.67 9.16
N GLN A 37 10.07 -6.54 9.16
CA GLN A 37 10.17 -5.68 10.33
C GLN A 37 8.81 -5.07 10.71
N MET A 38 8.05 -4.60 9.72
CA MET A 38 6.70 -4.07 9.94
C MET A 38 5.79 -5.12 10.56
N ALA A 39 5.92 -6.37 10.09
CA ALA A 39 5.14 -7.47 10.63
C ALA A 39 5.48 -7.74 12.09
N LYS A 40 6.76 -7.70 12.45
CA LYS A 40 7.21 -7.89 13.84
C LYS A 40 6.74 -6.77 14.75
N GLU A 41 6.75 -5.53 14.25
CA GLU A 41 6.34 -4.36 15.01
C GLU A 41 4.83 -4.15 15.00
N ARG A 42 4.10 -4.96 14.26
CA ARG A 42 2.64 -4.87 14.10
C ARG A 42 2.19 -3.51 13.60
N GLN A 43 3.00 -2.89 12.73
CA GLN A 43 2.69 -1.59 12.15
C GLN A 43 1.66 -1.73 11.04
N CYS A 44 0.68 -0.82 11.00
CA CYS A 44 -0.30 -0.78 9.92
C CYS A 44 0.37 -0.27 8.64
N VAL A 45 0.24 -1.05 7.56
CA VAL A 45 0.81 -0.68 6.26
C VAL A 45 -0.33 -0.45 5.28
N VAL A 46 -0.29 0.68 4.57
CA VAL A 46 -1.27 1.02 3.55
C VAL A 46 -0.60 1.12 2.18
N SER A 47 -1.21 0.51 1.17
CA SER A 47 -0.69 0.54 -0.19
C SER A 47 -1.80 0.14 -1.18
N GLY A 48 -1.55 0.37 -2.46
CA GLY A 48 -2.38 -0.18 -3.52
C GLY A 48 -1.99 -1.61 -3.84
N PHE A 49 -0.80 -2.05 -3.42
CA PHE A 49 -0.25 -3.39 -3.65
C PHE A 49 -0.39 -3.85 -5.12
N SER A 50 -0.28 -2.90 -6.05
CA SER A 50 -0.53 -3.15 -7.47
C SER A 50 0.74 -3.31 -8.32
N SER A 51 1.84 -2.66 -7.97
CA SER A 51 3.10 -2.91 -8.67
C SER A 51 3.64 -4.27 -8.22
N HIS A 52 4.58 -4.83 -9.01
CA HIS A 52 5.12 -6.16 -8.70
C HIS A 52 5.72 -6.20 -7.28
N LEU A 53 6.56 -5.24 -6.93
CA LEU A 53 7.18 -5.20 -5.61
C LEU A 53 6.15 -4.99 -4.51
N GLU A 54 5.17 -4.09 -4.74
CA GLU A 54 4.09 -3.87 -3.76
C GLU A 54 3.33 -5.16 -3.50
N SER A 55 3.04 -5.93 -4.56
CA SER A 55 2.35 -7.21 -4.45
C SER A 55 3.17 -8.22 -3.65
N GLU A 56 4.49 -8.28 -3.89
CA GLU A 56 5.38 -9.17 -3.14
C GLU A 56 5.45 -8.78 -1.66
N VAL A 57 5.47 -7.48 -1.37
CA VAL A 57 5.46 -6.98 0.01
C VAL A 57 4.18 -7.44 0.71
N LEU A 58 3.04 -7.42 0.02
CA LEU A 58 1.78 -7.90 0.60
C LEU A 58 1.89 -9.35 1.05
N HIS A 59 2.56 -10.22 0.29
CA HIS A 59 2.76 -11.61 0.68
C HIS A 59 3.52 -11.73 2.00
N PHE A 60 4.55 -10.91 2.20
CA PHE A 60 5.30 -10.90 3.45
C PHE A 60 4.45 -10.39 4.62
N LEU A 61 3.71 -9.30 4.39
CA LEU A 61 2.84 -8.72 5.42
C LEU A 61 1.71 -9.68 5.81
N ALA A 62 1.19 -10.44 4.84
CA ALA A 62 0.12 -11.38 5.09
C ALA A 62 0.53 -12.50 6.05
N LYS A 63 1.82 -12.83 6.10
CA LYS A 63 2.35 -13.85 7.01
C LYS A 63 2.47 -13.36 8.45
N GLY A 64 2.41 -12.05 8.66
CA GLY A 64 2.50 -11.45 9.99
C GLY A 64 1.14 -11.32 10.65
N LYS A 65 1.07 -10.42 11.64
CA LYS A 65 -0.19 -10.15 12.38
C LYS A 65 -0.61 -8.69 12.30
N GLN A 66 0.16 -7.84 11.61
CA GLN A 66 -0.12 -6.42 11.57
C GLN A 66 -1.35 -6.10 10.72
N PRO A 67 -1.99 -4.93 10.98
CA PRO A 67 -3.10 -4.47 10.15
C PRO A 67 -2.62 -4.05 8.77
N ILE A 68 -3.49 -4.22 7.77
CA ILE A 68 -3.20 -3.89 6.37
C ILE A 68 -4.37 -3.11 5.80
N ILE A 69 -4.08 -2.03 5.07
CA ILE A 69 -5.09 -1.28 4.31
C ILE A 69 -4.73 -1.38 2.84
N LEU A 70 -5.63 -1.96 2.06
CA LEU A 70 -5.50 -2.06 0.61
C LEU A 70 -6.40 -1.01 -0.03
N VAL A 71 -5.81 -0.11 -0.82
CA VAL A 71 -6.58 0.93 -1.51
C VAL A 71 -6.63 0.61 -3.00
N LEU A 72 -7.84 0.40 -3.50
CA LEU A 72 -8.07 0.03 -4.90
C LEU A 72 -8.25 1.27 -5.76
N ALA A 73 -7.64 1.25 -6.95
CA ALA A 73 -7.81 2.27 -7.98
C ALA A 73 -8.88 1.84 -9.00
N ARG A 74 -9.84 1.08 -8.54
CA ARG A 74 -10.94 0.51 -9.32
C ARG A 74 -12.14 0.30 -8.40
N GLU A 75 -13.26 -0.12 -8.95
CA GLU A 75 -14.45 -0.44 -8.16
C GLU A 75 -14.16 -1.55 -7.16
N MET A 76 -14.94 -1.59 -6.08
CA MET A 76 -14.81 -2.63 -5.06
C MET A 76 -14.97 -4.02 -5.66
N TYR A 77 -14.24 -4.99 -5.12
CA TYR A 77 -14.32 -6.38 -5.56
C TYR A 77 -15.76 -6.89 -5.43
N LYS A 78 -16.25 -7.55 -6.47
CA LYS A 78 -17.51 -8.28 -6.42
C LYS A 78 -17.30 -9.65 -5.81
N GLN A 79 -16.09 -10.19 -5.98
CA GLN A 79 -15.66 -11.44 -5.38
C GLN A 79 -14.27 -11.21 -4.79
N ILE A 80 -14.12 -11.47 -3.49
CA ILE A 80 -12.86 -11.24 -2.80
C ILE A 80 -11.80 -12.24 -3.26
N PRO A 81 -10.61 -11.78 -3.67
CA PRO A 81 -9.52 -12.71 -3.97
C PRO A 81 -9.24 -13.66 -2.79
N ALA A 82 -9.01 -14.92 -3.11
CA ALA A 82 -8.84 -15.97 -2.09
C ALA A 82 -7.73 -15.64 -1.09
N GLU A 83 -6.67 -14.98 -1.54
CA GLU A 83 -5.53 -14.63 -0.67
C GLU A 83 -5.85 -13.55 0.35
N LEU A 84 -6.90 -12.74 0.12
CA LEU A 84 -7.31 -11.68 1.03
C LEU A 84 -8.34 -12.13 2.05
N GLN A 85 -9.05 -13.22 1.77
CA GLN A 85 -10.13 -13.68 2.65
C GLN A 85 -9.64 -13.99 4.07
N PRO A 86 -8.50 -14.70 4.27
CA PRO A 86 -8.02 -14.95 5.62
C PRO A 86 -7.71 -13.68 6.40
N LEU A 87 -7.25 -12.63 5.72
CA LEU A 87 -6.94 -11.35 6.36
C LEU A 87 -8.21 -10.65 6.81
N LEU A 88 -9.28 -10.74 6.01
CA LEU A 88 -10.59 -10.21 6.40
C LEU A 88 -11.16 -10.99 7.58
N ASP A 89 -11.07 -12.32 7.53
CA ASP A 89 -11.57 -13.19 8.59
C ASP A 89 -10.86 -12.94 9.92
N ASP A 90 -9.57 -12.56 9.85
CA ASP A 90 -8.76 -12.24 11.03
C ASP A 90 -8.93 -10.79 11.48
N ASN A 91 -9.82 -10.04 10.85
CA ASN A 91 -10.17 -8.64 11.19
C ASN A 91 -8.99 -7.67 11.13
N ARG A 92 -8.01 -7.95 10.29
CA ARG A 92 -6.83 -7.09 10.15
C ARG A 92 -6.65 -6.48 8.77
N LEU A 93 -7.70 -6.52 7.95
CA LEU A 93 -7.68 -5.93 6.60
C LEU A 93 -8.83 -4.94 6.43
N LEU A 94 -8.51 -3.78 5.87
CA LEU A 94 -9.50 -2.84 5.36
C LEU A 94 -9.23 -2.64 3.88
N ILE A 95 -10.25 -2.85 3.04
CA ILE A 95 -10.17 -2.58 1.61
C ILE A 95 -10.96 -1.30 1.33
N ILE A 96 -10.32 -0.34 0.66
CA ILE A 96 -10.94 0.94 0.30
C ILE A 96 -10.93 1.06 -1.22
N SER A 97 -12.09 1.37 -1.82
CA SER A 97 -12.18 1.68 -3.25
C SER A 97 -12.36 3.19 -3.41
N VAL A 98 -11.45 3.84 -4.12
CA VAL A 98 -11.51 5.28 -4.37
C VAL A 98 -12.02 5.61 -5.78
N SER A 99 -12.40 4.60 -6.56
CA SER A 99 -12.84 4.79 -7.93
C SER A 99 -14.02 3.87 -8.25
N LYS A 100 -14.88 4.30 -9.16
CA LYS A 100 -15.96 3.46 -9.68
C LYS A 100 -15.57 2.80 -11.00
N ALA A 101 -14.34 3.02 -11.47
CA ALA A 101 -13.85 2.45 -12.72
C ALA A 101 -13.76 0.94 -12.62
N VAL A 102 -14.18 0.25 -13.69
CA VAL A 102 -14.13 -1.21 -13.73
C VAL A 102 -12.68 -1.70 -13.67
N ARG A 103 -11.77 -0.96 -14.29
CA ARG A 103 -10.34 -1.32 -14.35
C ARG A 103 -9.47 -0.16 -13.89
N GLN A 104 -8.33 -0.51 -13.28
CA GLN A 104 -7.31 0.48 -12.94
C GLN A 104 -6.72 1.08 -14.22
N SER A 105 -6.49 2.40 -14.20
CA SER A 105 -5.79 3.13 -15.25
C SER A 105 -4.66 3.94 -14.60
N LYS A 106 -3.82 4.59 -15.41
CA LYS A 106 -2.78 5.47 -14.87
C LYS A 106 -3.39 6.62 -14.07
N ALA A 107 -4.52 7.15 -14.53
CA ALA A 107 -5.21 8.26 -13.86
C ALA A 107 -5.80 7.81 -12.52
N THR A 108 -6.49 6.67 -12.48
CA THR A 108 -7.08 6.18 -11.23
C THR A 108 -6.01 5.73 -10.25
N ALA A 109 -4.90 5.15 -10.75
CA ALA A 109 -3.78 4.78 -9.90
C ALA A 109 -3.12 6.00 -9.27
N ARG A 110 -2.98 7.10 -10.02
CA ARG A 110 -2.42 8.34 -9.50
C ARG A 110 -3.31 8.92 -8.40
N SER A 111 -4.60 8.96 -8.63
CA SER A 111 -5.56 9.45 -7.64
C SER A 111 -5.55 8.59 -6.38
N ARG A 112 -5.50 7.26 -6.55
CA ARG A 112 -5.40 6.31 -5.44
C ARG A 112 -4.12 6.55 -4.62
N ASN A 113 -2.98 6.72 -5.30
CA ASN A 113 -1.71 6.95 -4.62
C ASN A 113 -1.71 8.27 -3.86
N LYS A 114 -2.33 9.33 -4.41
CA LYS A 114 -2.46 10.59 -3.71
C LYS A 114 -3.30 10.42 -2.44
N TYR A 115 -4.41 9.70 -2.53
CA TYR A 115 -5.24 9.41 -1.37
C TYR A 115 -4.44 8.67 -0.28
N ILE A 116 -3.62 7.70 -0.67
CA ILE A 116 -2.76 6.97 0.26
C ILE A 116 -1.80 7.93 0.96
N CYS A 117 -1.17 8.83 0.21
CA CYS A 117 -0.22 9.79 0.78
C CYS A 117 -0.91 10.74 1.76
N GLU A 118 -2.14 11.12 1.48
CA GLU A 118 -2.89 12.01 2.36
C GLU A 118 -3.28 11.34 3.68
N MET A 119 -3.63 10.04 3.64
CA MET A 119 -4.08 9.34 4.84
C MET A 119 -2.94 8.79 5.71
N ALA A 120 -1.76 8.56 5.12
CA ALA A 120 -0.64 7.96 5.84
C ALA A 120 0.07 8.96 6.74
N ASP A 121 0.64 8.48 7.85
CA ASP A 121 1.46 9.29 8.74
C ASP A 121 2.90 9.35 8.25
N LYS A 122 3.37 8.25 7.67
CA LYS A 122 4.70 8.13 7.08
C LYS A 122 4.58 7.41 5.75
N ILE A 123 5.51 7.69 4.84
CA ILE A 123 5.49 7.08 3.51
C ILE A 123 6.89 6.59 3.14
N LEU A 124 6.97 5.31 2.78
CA LEU A 124 8.20 4.76 2.21
C LEU A 124 8.05 4.72 0.70
N PHE A 125 8.77 5.61 0.02
CA PHE A 125 8.85 5.61 -1.44
C PHE A 125 10.07 4.81 -1.87
N VAL A 126 9.91 3.90 -2.81
CA VAL A 126 10.98 3.01 -3.28
C VAL A 126 11.18 3.12 -4.78
N GLY A 127 12.42 3.28 -5.19
CA GLY A 127 12.78 3.31 -6.61
C GLY A 127 12.28 4.52 -7.37
N VAL A 128 12.00 5.63 -6.68
CA VAL A 128 11.46 6.83 -7.30
C VAL A 128 12.58 7.68 -7.89
N THR A 129 12.49 7.94 -9.19
CA THR A 129 13.39 8.85 -9.90
C THR A 129 12.55 9.94 -10.55
N GLU A 130 13.20 10.94 -11.14
CA GLU A 130 12.50 12.02 -11.84
C GLU A 130 11.58 11.52 -12.95
N LYS A 131 11.84 10.32 -13.47
CA LYS A 131 11.04 9.70 -14.51
C LYS A 131 9.88 8.86 -13.97
N SER A 132 9.83 8.65 -12.65
CA SER A 132 8.77 7.85 -12.01
C SER A 132 7.46 8.60 -11.97
N SER A 133 6.36 7.87 -12.10
CA SER A 133 5.02 8.43 -11.88
C SER A 133 4.81 8.87 -10.43
N LEU A 134 5.63 8.37 -9.50
CA LEU A 134 5.55 8.73 -8.08
C LEU A 134 6.38 9.97 -7.72
N TYR A 135 7.16 10.50 -8.66
CA TYR A 135 8.07 11.62 -8.36
C TYR A 135 7.37 12.84 -7.77
N GLN A 136 6.27 13.28 -8.39
CA GLN A 136 5.54 14.44 -7.92
C GLN A 136 4.96 14.22 -6.53
N LEU A 137 4.46 13.03 -6.27
CA LEU A 137 3.93 12.71 -4.94
C LEU A 137 5.02 12.70 -3.89
N LYS A 138 6.19 12.17 -4.23
CA LYS A 138 7.32 12.17 -3.31
C LYS A 138 7.74 13.60 -2.96
N GLU A 139 7.73 14.51 -3.93
CA GLU A 139 8.06 15.92 -3.69
C GLU A 139 6.95 16.59 -2.86
N GLU A 140 5.68 16.35 -3.19
CA GLU A 140 4.54 16.95 -2.49
C GLU A 140 4.46 16.51 -1.03
N PHE A 141 4.76 15.25 -0.76
CA PHE A 141 4.65 14.66 0.58
C PHE A 141 6.00 14.35 1.22
N LYS A 142 7.04 15.10 0.85
CA LYS A 142 8.39 14.83 1.35
C LYS A 142 8.51 14.89 2.88
N GLU A 143 7.65 15.64 3.54
CA GLU A 143 7.65 15.74 5.00
C GLU A 143 7.24 14.42 5.68
N LYS A 144 6.45 13.60 4.99
CA LYS A 144 6.06 12.29 5.48
C LYS A 144 7.00 11.19 5.02
N SER A 145 7.88 11.49 4.08
CA SER A 145 8.77 10.50 3.47
C SER A 145 9.82 10.02 4.48
N ILE A 146 9.99 8.70 4.56
CA ILE A 146 11.02 8.08 5.40
C ILE A 146 12.07 7.45 4.50
N LYS A 147 13.30 7.35 5.03
CA LYS A 147 14.39 6.68 4.32
C LYS A 147 14.58 5.31 4.92
N TYR A 148 14.71 4.33 4.04
CA TYR A 148 15.06 2.98 4.46
C TYR A 148 16.57 2.80 4.28
N GLU A 149 17.23 2.49 5.36
CA GLU A 149 18.68 2.28 5.39
C GLU A 149 19.03 0.80 5.57
#